data_f357ddde98a457fc7f5df2b991f89bac
#
_entry.id   f357ddde98a457fc7f5df2b991f89bac
#
_cell.length_a   1.000
_cell.length_b   1.000
_cell.length_c   1.000
_cell.angle_alpha   90.00
_cell.angle_beta   90.00
_cell.angle_gamma   90.00
#
_symmetry.space_group_name_H-M   'P 1'
#
loop_
_entity.id
_entity.type
_entity.pdbx_description
1 polymer ?
#
loop_
_entity_poly.entity_id
_entity_poly.type
_entity_poly.pdbx_seq_one_letter_code
_entity_poly.pdbx_strand_id
1 'polypeptide(L)'
;MSVHSEIKKITTETIRKMKQDGEKISMLTAYDFTTARMLDAGGIDTILVGDSAANVMAGYDTTLPITLDHMIYHAQSVVRGVKRALVVVDLPFGSYQCNPDKALDSAIRIMKETGASAIKLEGGSEVADSIKKIVNAGIPVMGHLGLTPQSINQFGSYKLRAKEETEAQKLIEDAKLLESLGCFSLVLEKIPSQLAKQVTESISIPTIGIGAGVHCDGQVLVYQDMVGMNEGFKPKFLRKYLDLYSEITSAVGQFVKDVKEQNFPNENESY
;
A
#
# COMPACT_ATOMS: atom_id res chain seq x y z
N MET A 1 -16.91 21.78 -29.95
CA MET A 1 -16.93 20.44 -29.38
C MET A 1 -15.75 20.32 -28.43
N SER A 2 -15.98 20.36 -27.12
CA SER A 2 -14.93 20.21 -26.11
C SER A 2 -14.53 18.74 -26.08
N VAL A 3 -13.32 18.42 -26.54
CA VAL A 3 -12.72 17.10 -26.38
C VAL A 3 -12.25 17.03 -24.91
N HIS A 4 -13.17 16.67 -23.99
CA HIS A 4 -12.75 16.16 -22.69
C HIS A 4 -12.13 14.79 -22.99
N SER A 5 -10.80 14.70 -23.01
CA SER A 5 -10.13 13.40 -22.96
C SER A 5 -10.62 12.72 -21.67
N GLU A 6 -11.43 11.69 -21.79
CA GLU A 6 -11.83 10.88 -20.65
C GLU A 6 -10.55 10.36 -19.96
N ILE A 7 -10.39 10.68 -18.68
CA ILE A 7 -9.29 10.16 -17.88
C ILE A 7 -9.48 8.65 -17.79
N LYS A 8 -8.64 7.88 -18.47
CA LYS A 8 -8.71 6.42 -18.45
C LYS A 8 -8.28 5.91 -17.06
N LYS A 9 -9.25 5.36 -16.32
CA LYS A 9 -8.98 4.76 -15.00
C LYS A 9 -8.12 3.49 -15.13
N ILE A 10 -7.21 3.31 -14.17
CA ILE A 10 -6.47 2.07 -14.00
C ILE A 10 -7.35 1.07 -13.23
N THR A 11 -7.45 -0.13 -13.78
CA THR A 11 -8.23 -1.23 -13.22
C THR A 11 -7.31 -2.41 -12.89
N THR A 12 -7.83 -3.42 -12.21
CA THR A 12 -7.10 -4.67 -11.96
C THR A 12 -6.66 -5.36 -13.26
N GLU A 13 -7.47 -5.24 -14.32
CA GLU A 13 -7.13 -5.75 -15.66
C GLU A 13 -5.99 -4.94 -16.29
N THR A 14 -5.99 -3.61 -16.12
CA THR A 14 -4.87 -2.76 -16.58
C THR A 14 -3.56 -3.20 -15.94
N ILE A 15 -3.56 -3.46 -14.62
CA ILE A 15 -2.38 -3.91 -13.87
C ILE A 15 -1.88 -5.27 -14.37
N ARG A 16 -2.78 -6.21 -14.65
CA ARG A 16 -2.43 -7.51 -15.26
C ARG A 16 -1.80 -7.34 -16.64
N LYS A 17 -2.38 -6.46 -17.46
CA LYS A 17 -1.87 -6.17 -18.79
C LYS A 17 -0.47 -5.54 -18.75
N MET A 18 -0.19 -4.65 -17.82
CA MET A 18 1.15 -4.05 -17.64
C MET A 18 2.22 -5.13 -17.45
N LYS A 19 1.96 -6.17 -16.63
CA LYS A 19 2.88 -7.31 -16.52
C LYS A 19 3.09 -8.01 -17.86
N GLN A 20 2.00 -8.30 -18.60
CA GLN A 20 2.09 -8.97 -19.90
C GLN A 20 2.90 -8.16 -20.92
N ASP A 21 2.78 -6.85 -20.89
CA ASP A 21 3.47 -5.92 -21.78
C ASP A 21 4.90 -5.59 -21.28
N GLY A 22 5.32 -6.11 -20.11
CA GLY A 22 6.63 -5.82 -19.50
C GLY A 22 6.73 -4.41 -18.89
N GLU A 23 5.60 -3.69 -18.75
CA GLU A 23 5.55 -2.37 -18.15
C GLU A 23 5.59 -2.48 -16.62
N LYS A 24 6.40 -1.63 -15.97
CA LYS A 24 6.54 -1.64 -14.51
C LYS A 24 5.43 -0.84 -13.82
N ILE A 25 4.91 -1.40 -12.73
CA ILE A 25 3.81 -0.85 -11.95
C ILE A 25 4.37 -0.02 -10.80
N SER A 26 3.96 1.24 -10.72
CA SER A 26 4.31 2.13 -9.62
C SER A 26 3.19 2.17 -8.58
N MET A 27 3.56 2.01 -7.30
CA MET A 27 2.62 2.02 -6.18
C MET A 27 3.16 2.84 -5.01
N LEU A 28 2.32 3.66 -4.39
CA LEU A 28 2.62 4.40 -3.17
C LEU A 28 1.45 4.30 -2.19
N THR A 29 1.74 4.45 -0.90
CA THR A 29 0.65 4.59 0.07
C THR A 29 0.10 6.00 0.09
N ALA A 30 -1.19 6.15 0.45
CA ALA A 30 -1.80 7.42 0.82
C ALA A 30 -2.88 7.19 1.88
N TYR A 31 -3.14 8.21 2.70
CA TYR A 31 -4.06 8.11 3.83
C TYR A 31 -5.01 9.30 3.94
N ASP A 32 -4.87 10.31 3.07
CA ASP A 32 -5.68 11.52 3.05
C ASP A 32 -5.94 12.01 1.62
N PHE A 33 -6.90 12.93 1.51
CA PHE A 33 -7.35 13.49 0.24
C PHE A 33 -6.25 14.28 -0.51
N THR A 34 -5.49 15.09 0.22
CA THR A 34 -4.50 15.99 -0.40
C THR A 34 -3.33 15.20 -0.97
N THR A 35 -2.80 14.26 -0.18
CA THR A 35 -1.74 13.34 -0.63
C THR A 35 -2.21 12.53 -1.83
N ALA A 36 -3.39 11.91 -1.76
CA ALA A 36 -3.93 11.11 -2.85
C ALA A 36 -4.04 11.88 -4.16
N ARG A 37 -4.50 13.14 -4.11
CA ARG A 37 -4.56 14.03 -5.27
C ARG A 37 -3.19 14.31 -5.88
N MET A 38 -2.18 14.54 -5.04
CA MET A 38 -0.81 14.79 -5.53
C MET A 38 -0.23 13.55 -6.20
N LEU A 39 -0.42 12.37 -5.61
CA LEU A 39 0.05 11.11 -6.19
C LEU A 39 -0.63 10.80 -7.53
N ASP A 40 -1.95 10.97 -7.60
CA ASP A 40 -2.72 10.74 -8.83
C ASP A 40 -2.30 11.71 -9.94
N ALA A 41 -2.09 12.99 -9.62
CA ALA A 41 -1.56 13.99 -10.53
C ALA A 41 -0.11 13.70 -10.96
N GLY A 42 0.69 13.08 -10.09
CA GLY A 42 2.05 12.62 -10.37
C GLY A 42 2.11 11.38 -11.27
N GLY A 43 0.96 10.78 -11.62
CA GLY A 43 0.86 9.66 -12.55
C GLY A 43 1.09 8.28 -11.93
N ILE A 44 0.95 8.14 -10.60
CA ILE A 44 1.05 6.82 -9.94
C ILE A 44 0.00 5.84 -10.49
N ASP A 45 0.34 4.57 -10.64
CA ASP A 45 -0.58 3.57 -11.18
C ASP A 45 -1.53 3.03 -10.11
N THR A 46 -1.01 2.78 -8.92
CA THR A 46 -1.79 2.22 -7.81
C THR A 46 -1.52 2.99 -6.53
N ILE A 47 -2.57 3.24 -5.76
CA ILE A 47 -2.49 3.83 -4.42
C ILE A 47 -2.96 2.77 -3.41
N LEU A 48 -2.13 2.54 -2.39
CA LEU A 48 -2.45 1.66 -1.27
C LEU A 48 -2.88 2.50 -0.07
N VAL A 49 -4.10 2.27 0.41
CA VAL A 49 -4.47 2.67 1.77
C VAL A 49 -4.02 1.55 2.69
N GLY A 50 -2.76 1.65 3.14
CA GLY A 50 -2.09 0.61 3.92
C GLY A 50 -2.43 0.71 5.42
N ASP A 51 -2.40 -0.44 6.11
CA ASP A 51 -2.49 -0.48 7.58
C ASP A 51 -1.26 0.17 8.25
N SER A 52 -0.19 0.42 7.49
CA SER A 52 0.93 1.29 7.86
C SER A 52 0.51 2.72 8.27
N ALA A 53 -0.77 3.12 8.01
CA ALA A 53 -1.37 4.30 8.63
C ALA A 53 -1.27 4.29 10.16
N ALA A 54 -1.30 3.11 10.79
CA ALA A 54 -1.05 2.96 12.22
C ALA A 54 0.29 3.59 12.65
N ASN A 55 1.34 3.36 11.86
CA ASN A 55 2.68 3.89 12.16
C ASN A 55 2.81 5.37 11.78
N VAL A 56 2.55 5.71 10.50
CA VAL A 56 2.92 7.02 9.94
C VAL A 56 1.86 8.11 10.15
N MET A 57 0.62 7.76 10.48
CA MET A 57 -0.47 8.71 10.75
C MET A 57 -0.85 8.73 12.23
N ALA A 58 -0.89 7.57 12.91
CA ALA A 58 -1.32 7.47 14.29
C ALA A 58 -0.16 7.32 15.30
N GLY A 59 1.09 7.07 14.84
CA GLY A 59 2.27 6.99 15.69
C GLY A 59 2.38 5.71 16.52
N TYR A 60 1.69 4.64 16.13
CA TYR A 60 1.84 3.34 16.79
C TYR A 60 3.13 2.63 16.35
N ASP A 61 3.69 1.79 17.22
CA ASP A 61 4.90 1.00 16.93
C ASP A 61 4.67 -0.14 15.92
N THR A 62 3.42 -0.60 15.80
CA THR A 62 3.02 -1.69 14.88
C THR A 62 1.73 -1.35 14.15
N THR A 63 1.40 -2.13 13.10
CA THR A 63 0.14 -1.97 12.36
C THR A 63 -1.07 -2.56 13.10
N LEU A 64 -0.88 -3.34 14.17
CA LEU A 64 -1.92 -4.09 14.85
C LEU A 64 -3.06 -3.26 15.45
N PRO A 65 -2.84 -2.04 16.00
CA PRO A 65 -3.91 -1.27 16.64
C PRO A 65 -4.92 -0.64 15.69
N ILE A 66 -4.61 -0.51 14.39
CA ILE A 66 -5.52 0.16 13.46
C ILE A 66 -6.79 -0.67 13.25
N THR A 67 -7.95 -0.02 13.28
CA THR A 67 -9.24 -0.67 13.14
C THR A 67 -9.77 -0.62 11.71
N LEU A 68 -10.77 -1.45 11.40
CA LEU A 68 -11.47 -1.40 10.12
C LEU A 68 -12.13 -0.02 9.88
N ASP A 69 -12.67 0.61 10.91
CA ASP A 69 -13.27 1.94 10.80
C ASP A 69 -12.24 3.03 10.48
N HIS A 70 -11.04 2.94 11.06
CA HIS A 70 -9.93 3.82 10.69
C HIS A 70 -9.53 3.62 9.22
N MET A 71 -9.44 2.38 8.75
CA MET A 71 -9.12 2.09 7.36
C MET A 71 -10.19 2.64 6.41
N ILE A 72 -11.47 2.50 6.76
CA ILE A 72 -12.59 3.06 5.99
C ILE A 72 -12.48 4.60 5.93
N TYR A 73 -12.21 5.27 7.04
CA TYR A 73 -12.03 6.72 7.08
C TYR A 73 -10.92 7.20 6.14
N HIS A 74 -9.74 6.58 6.22
CA HIS A 74 -8.62 6.89 5.33
C HIS A 74 -8.97 6.60 3.86
N ALA A 75 -9.56 5.44 3.58
CA ALA A 75 -9.93 5.05 2.23
C ALA A 75 -10.96 5.98 1.59
N GLN A 76 -11.98 6.43 2.33
CA GLN A 76 -12.94 7.44 1.87
C GLN A 76 -12.24 8.74 1.46
N SER A 77 -11.26 9.17 2.25
CA SER A 77 -10.49 10.39 1.98
C SER A 77 -9.65 10.24 0.71
N VAL A 78 -8.95 9.10 0.56
CA VAL A 78 -8.12 8.80 -0.61
C VAL A 78 -8.96 8.69 -1.87
N VAL A 79 -10.05 7.91 -1.86
CA VAL A 79 -10.89 7.67 -3.04
C VAL A 79 -11.47 8.99 -3.59
N ARG A 80 -11.87 9.93 -2.72
CA ARG A 80 -12.31 11.26 -3.18
C ARG A 80 -11.22 12.07 -3.88
N GLY A 81 -9.95 11.80 -3.58
CA GLY A 81 -8.80 12.49 -4.17
C GLY A 81 -8.34 11.93 -5.51
N VAL A 82 -8.72 10.71 -5.85
CA VAL A 82 -8.19 9.94 -6.99
C VAL A 82 -9.15 9.96 -8.17
N LYS A 83 -8.61 10.20 -9.37
CA LYS A 83 -9.36 10.16 -10.64
C LYS A 83 -8.91 9.02 -11.55
N ARG A 84 -7.62 8.67 -11.52
CA ARG A 84 -6.99 7.73 -12.46
C ARG A 84 -6.50 6.44 -11.78
N ALA A 85 -5.75 6.53 -10.71
CA ALA A 85 -5.06 5.40 -10.08
C ALA A 85 -6.01 4.33 -9.53
N LEU A 86 -5.55 3.07 -9.52
CA LEU A 86 -6.24 1.98 -8.83
C LEU A 86 -6.07 2.15 -7.32
N VAL A 87 -7.17 2.21 -6.57
CA VAL A 87 -7.13 2.28 -5.09
C VAL A 87 -7.35 0.91 -4.49
N VAL A 88 -6.37 0.45 -3.71
CA VAL A 88 -6.39 -0.81 -2.95
C VAL A 88 -6.39 -0.47 -1.46
N VAL A 89 -7.18 -1.18 -0.64
CA VAL A 89 -7.30 -0.92 0.80
C VAL A 89 -6.96 -2.18 1.58
N ASP A 90 -6.11 -2.03 2.61
CA ASP A 90 -5.77 -3.14 3.50
C ASP A 90 -6.93 -3.52 4.41
N LEU A 91 -7.16 -4.82 4.55
CA LEU A 91 -7.88 -5.38 5.68
C LEU A 91 -6.94 -5.39 6.90
N PRO A 92 -7.27 -4.66 8.00
CA PRO A 92 -6.41 -4.61 9.17
C PRO A 92 -6.45 -5.92 9.96
N PHE A 93 -5.46 -6.10 10.84
CA PHE A 93 -5.38 -7.26 11.71
C PHE A 93 -6.69 -7.49 12.50
N GLY A 94 -7.12 -8.76 12.60
CA GLY A 94 -8.35 -9.17 13.29
C GLY A 94 -9.63 -9.01 12.46
N SER A 95 -9.55 -8.45 11.24
CA SER A 95 -10.73 -8.27 10.38
C SER A 95 -10.99 -9.45 9.44
N TYR A 96 -10.00 -10.34 9.21
CA TYR A 96 -10.12 -11.44 8.25
C TYR A 96 -9.55 -12.79 8.73
N GLN A 97 -8.73 -12.80 9.81
CA GLN A 97 -8.07 -14.02 10.30
C GLN A 97 -9.02 -14.95 11.06
N CYS A 98 -10.12 -14.44 11.64
CA CYS A 98 -11.00 -15.22 12.51
C CYS A 98 -11.77 -16.30 11.76
N ASN A 99 -12.40 -15.96 10.65
CA ASN A 99 -13.12 -16.86 9.77
C ASN A 99 -13.48 -16.17 8.44
N PRO A 100 -13.82 -16.94 7.38
CA PRO A 100 -14.14 -16.41 6.05
C PRO A 100 -15.37 -15.49 5.99
N ASP A 101 -16.37 -15.68 6.86
CA ASP A 101 -17.58 -14.85 6.88
C ASP A 101 -17.24 -13.43 7.35
N LYS A 102 -16.49 -13.32 8.46
CA LYS A 102 -16.02 -12.03 8.95
C LYS A 102 -15.10 -11.34 7.95
N ALA A 103 -14.25 -12.09 7.26
CA ALA A 103 -13.37 -11.56 6.21
C ALA A 103 -14.19 -10.93 5.07
N LEU A 104 -15.23 -11.62 4.61
CA LEU A 104 -16.14 -11.12 3.58
C LEU A 104 -16.91 -9.89 4.05
N ASP A 105 -17.47 -9.90 5.27
CA ASP A 105 -18.18 -8.75 5.83
C ASP A 105 -17.27 -7.51 5.89
N SER A 106 -16.02 -7.68 6.33
CA SER A 106 -15.03 -6.60 6.38
C SER A 106 -14.71 -6.07 4.98
N ALA A 107 -14.52 -6.95 4.00
CA ALA A 107 -14.27 -6.58 2.62
C ALA A 107 -15.47 -5.83 1.99
N ILE A 108 -16.70 -6.31 2.23
CA ILE A 108 -17.93 -5.65 1.77
C ILE A 108 -18.04 -4.23 2.36
N ARG A 109 -17.73 -4.05 3.65
CA ARG A 109 -17.72 -2.73 4.27
C ARG A 109 -16.77 -1.78 3.57
N ILE A 110 -15.51 -2.18 3.35
CA ILE A 110 -14.54 -1.36 2.62
C ILE A 110 -15.09 -0.99 1.24
N MET A 111 -15.52 -1.96 0.44
CA MET A 111 -15.99 -1.69 -0.93
C MET A 111 -17.20 -0.75 -0.97
N LYS A 112 -18.20 -0.98 -0.12
CA LYS A 112 -19.45 -0.19 -0.11
C LYS A 112 -19.29 1.19 0.51
N GLU A 113 -18.53 1.29 1.61
CA GLU A 113 -18.44 2.54 2.35
C GLU A 113 -17.40 3.50 1.76
N THR A 114 -16.44 3.00 0.97
CA THR A 114 -15.33 3.82 0.46
C THR A 114 -15.36 4.03 -1.05
N GLY A 115 -15.89 3.07 -1.82
CA GLY A 115 -15.80 3.05 -3.27
C GLY A 115 -14.40 2.64 -3.78
N ALA A 116 -13.56 2.01 -2.95
CA ALA A 116 -12.28 1.44 -3.36
C ALA A 116 -12.44 0.37 -4.45
N SER A 117 -11.39 0.11 -5.21
CA SER A 117 -11.43 -0.82 -6.35
C SER A 117 -11.04 -2.25 -5.98
N ALA A 118 -10.27 -2.43 -4.91
CA ALA A 118 -9.78 -3.73 -4.46
C ALA A 118 -9.39 -3.67 -2.99
N ILE A 119 -9.18 -4.84 -2.38
CA ILE A 119 -8.64 -4.97 -1.03
C ILE A 119 -7.28 -5.69 -1.06
N LYS A 120 -6.48 -5.51 0.02
CA LYS A 120 -5.27 -6.32 0.27
C LYS A 120 -5.38 -7.00 1.64
N LEU A 121 -4.78 -8.17 1.76
CA LEU A 121 -4.63 -8.87 3.03
C LEU A 121 -3.35 -9.71 3.05
N GLU A 122 -2.86 -10.00 4.24
CA GLU A 122 -1.60 -10.67 4.50
C GLU A 122 -1.81 -12.15 4.81
N GLY A 123 -0.90 -12.99 4.28
CA GLY A 123 -0.86 -14.43 4.51
C GLY A 123 -1.05 -15.26 3.25
N GLY A 124 -0.72 -16.53 3.36
CA GLY A 124 -0.81 -17.55 2.31
C GLY A 124 -1.91 -18.56 2.58
N SER A 125 -1.52 -19.82 2.71
CA SER A 125 -2.44 -20.95 2.92
C SER A 125 -3.30 -20.81 4.18
N GLU A 126 -2.82 -20.14 5.21
CA GLU A 126 -3.54 -19.92 6.48
C GLU A 126 -4.77 -19.01 6.34
N VAL A 127 -4.86 -18.20 5.29
CA VAL A 127 -6.00 -17.29 4.99
C VAL A 127 -6.71 -17.64 3.67
N ALA A 128 -6.38 -18.77 3.08
CA ALA A 128 -6.87 -19.19 1.77
C ALA A 128 -8.41 -19.21 1.66
N ASP A 129 -9.10 -19.71 2.68
CA ASP A 129 -10.56 -19.78 2.71
C ASP A 129 -11.20 -18.38 2.74
N SER A 130 -10.59 -17.45 3.47
CA SER A 130 -11.01 -16.05 3.52
C SER A 130 -10.86 -15.39 2.15
N ILE A 131 -9.70 -15.57 1.50
CA ILE A 131 -9.45 -15.05 0.15
C ILE A 131 -10.45 -15.63 -0.85
N LYS A 132 -10.61 -16.95 -0.86
CA LYS A 132 -11.55 -17.64 -1.76
C LYS A 132 -12.97 -17.10 -1.61
N LYS A 133 -13.43 -16.88 -0.39
CA LYS A 133 -14.76 -16.38 -0.13
C LYS A 133 -14.95 -14.95 -0.63
N ILE A 134 -13.96 -14.07 -0.42
CA ILE A 134 -13.98 -12.68 -0.88
C ILE A 134 -13.96 -12.62 -2.42
N VAL A 135 -13.06 -13.37 -3.07
CA VAL A 135 -12.96 -13.41 -4.54
C VAL A 135 -14.25 -13.94 -5.17
N ASN A 136 -14.85 -15.00 -4.61
CA ASN A 136 -16.11 -15.55 -5.08
C ASN A 136 -17.30 -14.58 -4.95
N ALA A 137 -17.21 -13.60 -4.07
CA ALA A 137 -18.19 -12.52 -3.95
C ALA A 137 -17.97 -11.38 -4.98
N GLY A 138 -16.95 -11.50 -5.85
CA GLY A 138 -16.66 -10.53 -6.89
C GLY A 138 -15.76 -9.36 -6.44
N ILE A 139 -15.13 -9.46 -5.27
CA ILE A 139 -14.22 -8.43 -4.75
C ILE A 139 -12.78 -8.79 -5.14
N PRO A 140 -12.07 -7.91 -5.89
CA PRO A 140 -10.68 -8.15 -6.26
C PRO A 140 -9.76 -8.13 -5.03
N VAL A 141 -8.87 -9.15 -4.94
CA VAL A 141 -7.93 -9.32 -3.83
C VAL A 141 -6.49 -9.22 -4.32
N MET A 142 -5.69 -8.41 -3.65
CA MET A 142 -4.23 -8.40 -3.71
C MET A 142 -3.71 -9.19 -2.49
N GLY A 143 -2.88 -10.22 -2.73
CA GLY A 143 -2.22 -10.95 -1.66
C GLY A 143 -0.98 -10.23 -1.14
N HIS A 144 -0.43 -10.69 0.00
CA HIS A 144 0.81 -10.18 0.56
C HIS A 144 1.59 -11.29 1.27
N LEU A 145 2.79 -11.57 0.78
CA LEU A 145 3.70 -12.62 1.29
C LEU A 145 5.09 -12.05 1.65
N GLY A 146 5.86 -12.85 2.37
CA GLY A 146 7.18 -12.49 2.88
C GLY A 146 7.11 -11.95 4.29
N LEU A 147 7.63 -10.75 4.54
CA LEU A 147 7.38 -10.06 5.80
C LEU A 147 5.95 -9.53 5.76
N THR A 148 5.13 -10.02 6.67
CA THR A 148 3.76 -9.56 6.88
C THR A 148 3.72 -8.80 8.22
N PRO A 149 3.64 -7.44 8.23
CA PRO A 149 3.69 -6.64 9.46
C PRO A 149 2.64 -7.03 10.51
N GLN A 150 1.47 -7.51 10.09
CA GLN A 150 0.45 -8.01 11.01
C GLN A 150 0.88 -9.25 11.80
N SER A 151 1.89 -9.98 11.33
CA SER A 151 2.47 -11.15 12.01
C SER A 151 3.73 -10.81 12.83
N ILE A 152 3.98 -9.52 13.13
CA ILE A 152 5.22 -9.06 13.77
C ILE A 152 5.51 -9.75 15.11
N ASN A 153 4.48 -10.01 15.91
CA ASN A 153 4.64 -10.68 17.19
C ASN A 153 5.08 -12.16 17.04
N GLN A 154 4.65 -12.82 15.97
CA GLN A 154 5.10 -14.17 15.62
C GLN A 154 6.54 -14.16 15.11
N PHE A 155 6.90 -13.17 14.28
CA PHE A 155 8.25 -13.07 13.72
C PHE A 155 9.29 -12.52 14.70
N GLY A 156 8.87 -11.75 15.70
CA GLY A 156 9.74 -11.12 16.70
C GLY A 156 10.65 -10.03 16.15
N SER A 157 10.63 -9.75 14.84
CA SER A 157 11.44 -8.70 14.22
C SER A 157 11.05 -8.42 12.77
N TYR A 158 11.38 -7.21 12.28
CA TYR A 158 11.24 -6.83 10.86
C TYR A 158 12.43 -7.27 9.99
N LYS A 159 13.04 -8.44 10.27
CA LYS A 159 14.17 -8.97 9.49
C LYS A 159 13.70 -9.55 8.15
N LEU A 160 14.67 -9.75 7.24
CA LEU A 160 14.46 -10.40 5.95
C LEU A 160 13.89 -11.81 6.14
N ARG A 161 12.82 -12.14 5.40
CA ARG A 161 12.11 -13.43 5.46
C ARG A 161 12.57 -14.38 4.36
N ALA A 162 12.15 -15.63 4.45
CA ALA A 162 12.37 -16.66 3.43
C ALA A 162 13.84 -16.80 2.99
N LYS A 163 14.76 -16.77 3.96
CA LYS A 163 16.18 -17.08 3.73
C LYS A 163 16.45 -18.56 3.71
N GLU A 164 15.73 -19.30 4.56
CA GLU A 164 15.83 -20.75 4.67
C GLU A 164 15.01 -21.42 3.58
N GLU A 165 15.50 -22.56 3.06
CA GLU A 165 14.90 -23.26 1.92
C GLU A 165 13.43 -23.62 2.16
N THR A 166 13.09 -24.08 3.36
CA THR A 166 11.72 -24.45 3.72
C THR A 166 10.75 -23.27 3.68
N GLU A 167 11.18 -22.09 4.16
CA GLU A 167 10.37 -20.88 4.11
C GLU A 167 10.27 -20.33 2.67
N ALA A 168 11.36 -20.44 1.90
CA ALA A 168 11.37 -20.05 0.49
C ALA A 168 10.43 -20.92 -0.34
N GLN A 169 10.47 -22.23 -0.15
CA GLN A 169 9.58 -23.15 -0.84
C GLN A 169 8.11 -22.89 -0.50
N LYS A 170 7.80 -22.71 0.80
CA LYS A 170 6.44 -22.35 1.25
C LYS A 170 5.96 -21.07 0.58
N LEU A 171 6.81 -20.04 0.47
CA LEU A 171 6.46 -18.76 -0.16
C LEU A 171 6.10 -18.94 -1.64
N ILE A 172 6.84 -19.77 -2.38
CA ILE A 172 6.54 -20.09 -3.79
C ILE A 172 5.20 -20.83 -3.91
N GLU A 173 4.96 -21.79 -3.03
CA GLU A 173 3.70 -22.55 -3.00
C GLU A 173 2.51 -21.66 -2.66
N ASP A 174 2.64 -20.80 -1.65
CA ASP A 174 1.62 -19.82 -1.28
C ASP A 174 1.34 -18.83 -2.42
N ALA A 175 2.36 -18.35 -3.14
CA ALA A 175 2.17 -17.45 -4.28
C ALA A 175 1.31 -18.10 -5.38
N LYS A 176 1.59 -19.36 -5.72
CA LYS A 176 0.80 -20.14 -6.69
C LYS A 176 -0.61 -20.41 -6.18
N LEU A 177 -0.77 -20.70 -4.89
CA LEU A 177 -2.07 -20.87 -4.26
C LEU A 177 -2.90 -19.59 -4.37
N LEU A 178 -2.34 -18.43 -4.00
CA LEU A 178 -3.04 -17.14 -4.07
C LEU A 178 -3.47 -16.80 -5.50
N GLU A 179 -2.63 -17.06 -6.49
CA GLU A 179 -3.02 -16.95 -7.90
C GLU A 179 -4.19 -17.87 -8.24
N SER A 180 -4.12 -19.15 -7.84
CA SER A 180 -5.17 -20.13 -8.12
C SER A 180 -6.53 -19.80 -7.47
N LEU A 181 -6.49 -19.08 -6.34
CA LEU A 181 -7.67 -18.55 -5.65
C LEU A 181 -8.27 -17.31 -6.31
N GLY A 182 -7.58 -16.73 -7.32
CA GLY A 182 -8.06 -15.60 -8.09
C GLY A 182 -7.57 -14.23 -7.61
N CYS A 183 -6.53 -14.15 -6.79
CA CYS A 183 -5.87 -12.88 -6.52
C CYS A 183 -5.43 -12.22 -7.84
N PHE A 184 -5.59 -10.89 -7.95
CA PHE A 184 -5.19 -10.19 -9.16
C PHE A 184 -3.74 -9.71 -9.16
N SER A 185 -3.11 -9.63 -7.99
CA SER A 185 -1.73 -9.20 -7.77
C SER A 185 -1.21 -9.68 -6.42
N LEU A 186 0.10 -9.61 -6.19
CA LEU A 186 0.76 -10.08 -4.99
C LEU A 186 1.87 -9.12 -4.55
N VAL A 187 1.83 -8.65 -3.29
CA VAL A 187 2.94 -7.94 -2.67
C VAL A 187 3.97 -8.94 -2.15
N LEU A 188 5.25 -8.67 -2.40
CA LEU A 188 6.40 -9.41 -1.87
C LEU A 188 7.24 -8.47 -1.02
N GLU A 189 7.26 -8.68 0.32
CA GLU A 189 7.97 -7.80 1.22
C GLU A 189 9.17 -8.46 1.88
N LYS A 190 10.32 -7.76 1.83
CA LYS A 190 11.57 -8.09 2.53
C LYS A 190 11.97 -9.57 2.42
N ILE A 191 12.10 -10.04 1.19
CA ILE A 191 12.59 -11.37 0.81
C ILE A 191 13.84 -11.25 -0.06
N PRO A 192 14.66 -12.31 -0.20
CA PRO A 192 15.80 -12.33 -1.11
C PRO A 192 15.38 -12.00 -2.55
N SER A 193 16.14 -11.14 -3.24
CA SER A 193 15.83 -10.68 -4.60
C SER A 193 15.74 -11.83 -5.61
N GLN A 194 16.55 -12.89 -5.46
CA GLN A 194 16.49 -14.06 -6.34
C GLN A 194 15.22 -14.89 -6.10
N LEU A 195 14.76 -15.02 -4.86
CA LEU A 195 13.49 -15.65 -4.54
C LEU A 195 12.32 -14.85 -5.13
N ALA A 196 12.35 -13.51 -5.00
CA ALA A 196 11.34 -12.64 -5.62
C ALA A 196 11.29 -12.82 -7.15
N LYS A 197 12.46 -13.01 -7.81
CA LYS A 197 12.54 -13.34 -9.23
C LYS A 197 11.84 -14.66 -9.53
N GLN A 198 12.17 -15.72 -8.80
CA GLN A 198 11.56 -17.05 -8.98
C GLN A 198 10.04 -17.01 -8.82
N VAL A 199 9.55 -16.32 -7.78
CA VAL A 199 8.11 -16.13 -7.57
C VAL A 199 7.47 -15.40 -8.74
N THR A 200 8.05 -14.25 -9.14
CA THR A 200 7.53 -13.41 -10.24
C THR A 200 7.42 -14.16 -11.56
N GLU A 201 8.40 -15.02 -11.85
CA GLU A 201 8.44 -15.86 -13.05
C GLU A 201 7.52 -17.09 -12.97
N SER A 202 7.15 -17.53 -11.75
CA SER A 202 6.32 -18.72 -11.52
C SER A 202 4.82 -18.49 -11.55
N ILE A 203 4.37 -17.24 -11.54
CA ILE A 203 2.95 -16.83 -11.53
C ILE A 203 2.64 -15.82 -12.64
N SER A 204 1.41 -15.79 -13.12
CA SER A 204 0.97 -14.89 -14.20
C SER A 204 0.47 -13.54 -13.67
N ILE A 205 0.07 -13.48 -12.40
CA ILE A 205 -0.38 -12.23 -11.77
C ILE A 205 0.80 -11.33 -11.42
N PRO A 206 0.64 -9.98 -11.45
CA PRO A 206 1.71 -9.04 -11.13
C PRO A 206 2.21 -9.16 -9.69
N THR A 207 3.53 -9.07 -9.51
CA THR A 207 4.18 -8.95 -8.22
C THR A 207 4.63 -7.51 -7.95
N ILE A 208 4.36 -7.00 -6.75
CA ILE A 208 4.75 -5.67 -6.28
C ILE A 208 5.76 -5.82 -5.16
N GLY A 209 6.98 -5.37 -5.36
CA GLY A 209 8.07 -5.54 -4.39
C GLY A 209 8.18 -4.37 -3.41
N ILE A 210 8.53 -4.67 -2.17
CA ILE A 210 9.09 -3.74 -1.19
C ILE A 210 10.23 -4.43 -0.44
N GLY A 211 11.46 -3.98 -0.67
CA GLY A 211 12.62 -4.70 -0.13
C GLY A 211 12.81 -6.12 -0.70
N ALA A 212 12.28 -6.38 -1.89
CA ALA A 212 12.34 -7.67 -2.59
C ALA A 212 13.20 -7.62 -3.88
N GLY A 213 13.89 -6.52 -4.13
CA GLY A 213 14.74 -6.33 -5.31
C GLY A 213 13.98 -5.89 -6.56
N VAL A 214 14.71 -5.84 -7.71
CA VAL A 214 14.26 -5.20 -8.95
C VAL A 214 13.41 -6.12 -9.85
N HIS A 215 13.34 -7.40 -9.54
CA HIS A 215 12.75 -8.39 -10.45
C HIS A 215 11.21 -8.47 -10.39
N CYS A 216 10.58 -7.86 -9.39
CA CYS A 216 9.14 -7.75 -9.34
C CYS A 216 8.59 -6.90 -10.50
N ASP A 217 7.31 -7.09 -10.83
CA ASP A 217 6.64 -6.35 -11.90
C ASP A 217 6.35 -4.90 -11.51
N GLY A 218 6.31 -4.60 -10.21
CA GLY A 218 6.18 -3.25 -9.68
C GLY A 218 6.90 -3.07 -8.36
N GLN A 219 6.82 -1.84 -7.81
CA GLN A 219 7.41 -1.47 -6.51
C GLN A 219 6.44 -0.61 -5.71
N VAL A 220 6.41 -0.82 -4.39
CA VAL A 220 5.66 0.02 -3.46
C VAL A 220 6.59 0.60 -2.40
N LEU A 221 6.31 1.84 -1.99
CA LEU A 221 6.89 2.48 -0.80
C LEU A 221 5.79 3.15 0.02
N VAL A 222 6.04 3.30 1.31
CA VAL A 222 5.27 4.20 2.17
C VAL A 222 5.60 5.64 1.75
N TYR A 223 4.57 6.44 1.46
CA TYR A 223 4.75 7.81 0.95
C TYR A 223 5.61 8.66 1.88
N GLN A 224 5.33 8.65 3.19
CA GLN A 224 6.07 9.43 4.19
C GLN A 224 7.55 9.07 4.23
N ASP A 225 7.89 7.81 3.98
CA ASP A 225 9.29 7.36 3.91
C ASP A 225 9.94 7.86 2.62
N MET A 226 9.25 7.73 1.48
CA MET A 226 9.74 8.15 0.17
C MET A 226 10.07 9.66 0.13
N VAL A 227 9.21 10.49 0.71
CA VAL A 227 9.43 11.94 0.74
C VAL A 227 10.24 12.43 1.95
N GLY A 228 10.75 11.51 2.79
CA GLY A 228 11.64 11.85 3.89
C GLY A 228 10.97 12.55 5.07
N MET A 229 9.68 12.29 5.35
CA MET A 229 9.01 12.83 6.54
C MET A 229 9.41 12.09 7.83
N ASN A 230 9.81 10.81 7.72
CA ASN A 230 10.25 10.02 8.87
C ASN A 230 11.75 10.21 9.09
N GLU A 231 12.11 10.91 10.17
CA GLU A 231 13.50 11.03 10.58
C GLU A 231 14.02 9.69 11.15
N GLY A 232 15.25 9.33 10.81
CA GLY A 232 15.89 8.14 11.37
C GLY A 232 15.54 6.80 10.70
N PHE A 233 14.43 6.68 9.97
CA PHE A 233 14.09 5.47 9.25
C PHE A 233 14.87 5.35 7.93
N LYS A 234 15.88 4.45 7.88
CA LYS A 234 16.81 4.32 6.75
C LYS A 234 17.07 2.84 6.40
N PRO A 235 16.03 2.05 6.09
CA PRO A 235 16.24 0.67 5.65
C PRO A 235 16.94 0.64 4.28
N LYS A 236 17.69 -0.42 4.00
CA LYS A 236 18.48 -0.56 2.76
C LYS A 236 17.66 -0.39 1.47
N PHE A 237 16.39 -0.76 1.49
CA PHE A 237 15.51 -0.71 0.32
C PHE A 237 14.89 0.67 0.06
N LEU A 238 14.95 1.58 1.03
CA LEU A 238 14.35 2.90 0.92
C LEU A 238 15.27 3.87 0.16
N ARG A 239 14.75 4.47 -0.90
CA ARG A 239 15.32 5.65 -1.53
C ARG A 239 14.43 6.85 -1.17
N LYS A 240 15.02 7.86 -0.50
CA LYS A 240 14.36 9.14 -0.29
C LYS A 240 14.47 9.99 -1.56
N TYR A 241 13.37 10.57 -2.00
CA TYR A 241 13.31 11.47 -3.15
C TYR A 241 13.23 12.94 -2.73
N LEU A 242 12.85 13.20 -1.47
CA LEU A 242 12.82 14.52 -0.83
C LEU A 242 13.30 14.39 0.62
N ASP A 243 13.52 15.54 1.28
CA ASP A 243 13.76 15.64 2.73
C ASP A 243 12.75 16.59 3.36
N LEU A 244 11.48 16.20 3.32
CA LEU A 244 10.38 17.03 3.82
C LEU A 244 10.44 17.29 5.31
N TYR A 245 11.08 16.43 6.10
CA TYR A 245 11.26 16.69 7.54
C TYR A 245 12.03 17.99 7.75
N SER A 246 13.19 18.14 7.11
CA SER A 246 14.03 19.33 7.23
C SER A 246 13.34 20.56 6.62
N GLU A 247 12.71 20.43 5.46
CA GLU A 247 12.06 21.54 4.77
C GLU A 247 10.85 22.07 5.55
N ILE A 248 9.97 21.18 6.05
CA ILE A 248 8.80 21.55 6.85
C ILE A 248 9.25 22.18 8.19
N THR A 249 10.24 21.58 8.87
CA THR A 249 10.75 22.10 10.14
C THR A 249 11.35 23.50 9.96
N SER A 250 12.10 23.74 8.88
CA SER A 250 12.64 25.06 8.54
C SER A 250 11.52 26.08 8.25
N ALA A 251 10.53 25.70 7.45
CA ALA A 251 9.39 26.57 7.14
C ALA A 251 8.58 26.92 8.38
N VAL A 252 8.36 25.97 9.29
CA VAL A 252 7.71 26.24 10.59
C VAL A 252 8.54 27.20 11.43
N GLY A 253 9.87 27.02 11.45
CA GLY A 253 10.79 27.93 12.15
C GLY A 253 10.71 29.36 11.62
N GLN A 254 10.65 29.55 10.29
CA GLN A 254 10.48 30.84 9.66
C GLN A 254 9.11 31.48 10.00
N PHE A 255 8.02 30.71 9.92
CA PHE A 255 6.69 31.18 10.32
C PHE A 255 6.65 31.65 11.78
N VAL A 256 7.24 30.86 12.68
CA VAL A 256 7.33 31.23 14.11
C VAL A 256 8.08 32.56 14.30
N LYS A 257 9.19 32.76 13.56
CA LYS A 257 9.97 34.00 13.60
C LYS A 257 9.13 35.19 13.08
N ASP A 258 8.50 35.05 11.93
CA ASP A 258 7.74 36.14 11.30
C ASP A 258 6.55 36.56 12.19
N VAL A 259 5.84 35.62 12.82
CA VAL A 259 4.78 35.94 13.80
C VAL A 259 5.33 36.70 15.02
N LYS A 260 6.44 36.25 15.58
CA LYS A 260 7.02 36.88 16.80
C LYS A 260 7.61 38.26 16.53
N GLU A 261 8.12 38.50 15.33
CA GLU A 261 8.67 39.78 14.89
C GLU A 261 7.61 40.69 14.26
N GLN A 262 6.35 40.28 14.22
CA GLN A 262 5.23 41.01 13.62
C GLN A 262 5.42 41.29 12.10
N ASN A 263 6.16 40.39 11.41
CA ASN A 263 6.35 40.43 9.96
C ASN A 263 5.20 39.70 9.22
N PHE A 264 4.43 38.86 9.92
CA PHE A 264 3.24 38.17 9.42
C PHE A 264 2.09 38.30 10.44
N PRO A 265 0.85 38.68 10.02
CA PRO A 265 0.55 39.19 8.67
C PRO A 265 1.04 40.61 8.49
N ASN A 266 1.40 41.00 7.26
CA ASN A 266 1.69 42.37 6.88
C ASN A 266 0.43 43.08 6.32
N GLU A 267 0.55 44.34 5.90
CA GLU A 267 -0.59 45.15 5.39
C GLU A 267 -1.29 44.52 4.19
N ASN A 268 -0.56 43.79 3.30
CA ASN A 268 -1.13 43.12 2.12
C ASN A 268 -1.83 41.80 2.48
N GLU A 269 -1.63 41.29 3.68
CA GLU A 269 -2.18 40.04 4.19
C GLU A 269 -3.29 40.28 5.24
N SER A 270 -3.65 41.56 5.46
CA SER A 270 -4.66 42.03 6.42
C SER A 270 -5.93 42.54 5.71
N TYR A 271 -7.10 42.40 6.35
CA TYR A 271 -8.40 42.86 5.85
C TYR A 271 -8.87 44.10 6.57
#